data_edaea7185151b0c72d29d7e8d19d7c3c
#
_entry.id   edaea7185151b0c72d29d7e8d19d7c3c
#
_cell.length_a   1.000
_cell.length_b   1.000
_cell.length_c   1.000
_cell.angle_alpha   90.00
_cell.angle_beta   90.00
_cell.angle_gamma   90.00
#
_symmetry.space_group_name_H-M   'P 1'
#
loop_
_entity.id
_entity.type
_entity.pdbx_description
1 polymer ?
#
loop_
_entity_poly.entity_id
_entity_poly.type
_entity_poly.pdbx_seq_one_letter_code
_entity_poly.pdbx_strand_id
1 'polypeptide(L)'
;SEVLPTIRKTGGYSKPMTEAEQIRLLAKGTTELYERVDKVETKIETLENDMPLYGCEIEEVSQHVRRKAVSVLGGKDSEAYNDGSIRSLVFSDIYTQLKREYGLVTSYKAIKRKYLADVHEFIDSYELPRALEEQISDANAQISTVWK
;
A
#
# COMPACT_ATOMS: atom_id res chain seq x y z
N SER A 1 26.84 -63.28 7.28
CA SER A 1 25.50 -63.53 7.80
C SER A 1 24.96 -62.46 8.75
N GLU A 2 25.83 -61.54 9.27
CA GLU A 2 25.39 -60.45 10.12
C GLU A 2 24.55 -59.40 9.36
N VAL A 3 24.80 -59.23 8.06
CA VAL A 3 24.06 -58.30 7.19
C VAL A 3 22.60 -58.70 7.03
N LEU A 4 22.33 -59.99 6.91
CA LEU A 4 20.95 -60.50 6.73
C LEU A 4 20.03 -60.21 7.91
N PRO A 5 20.43 -60.45 9.17
CA PRO A 5 19.62 -60.04 10.31
C PRO A 5 19.39 -58.53 10.41
N THR A 6 20.37 -57.72 10.05
CA THR A 6 20.24 -56.25 10.04
C THR A 6 19.23 -55.80 9.00
N ILE A 7 19.26 -56.37 7.80
CA ILE A 7 18.29 -56.07 6.73
C ILE A 7 16.85 -56.43 7.16
N ARG A 8 16.67 -57.58 7.79
CA ARG A 8 15.37 -58.03 8.29
C ARG A 8 14.81 -57.13 9.39
N LYS A 9 15.66 -56.60 10.27
CA LYS A 9 15.24 -55.70 11.37
C LYS A 9 14.90 -54.30 10.91
N THR A 10 15.63 -53.74 9.95
CA THR A 10 15.51 -52.37 9.50
C THR A 10 14.65 -52.19 8.26
N GLY A 11 14.22 -53.28 7.63
CA GLY A 11 13.47 -53.24 6.38
C GLY A 11 14.27 -52.85 5.14
N GLY A 12 15.57 -52.63 5.28
CA GLY A 12 16.44 -52.27 4.18
C GLY A 12 17.89 -52.03 4.65
N TYR A 13 18.82 -52.13 3.73
CA TYR A 13 20.23 -51.89 4.00
C TYR A 13 20.69 -50.69 3.21
N SER A 14 21.14 -49.64 3.90
CA SER A 14 21.78 -48.47 3.31
C SER A 14 23.28 -48.61 3.37
N LYS A 15 23.95 -48.59 2.23
CA LYS A 15 25.38 -48.54 2.17
C LYS A 15 25.87 -47.18 2.72
N PRO A 16 26.88 -47.14 3.58
CA PRO A 16 27.42 -45.86 4.08
C PRO A 16 27.88 -44.99 2.91
N MET A 17 27.52 -43.70 2.95
CA MET A 17 27.96 -42.71 1.97
C MET A 17 29.45 -42.41 2.16
N THR A 18 30.16 -42.20 1.06
CA THR A 18 31.50 -41.65 1.07
C THR A 18 31.47 -40.20 1.53
N GLU A 19 32.59 -39.67 1.99
CA GLU A 19 32.70 -38.24 2.37
C GLU A 19 32.35 -37.33 1.22
N ALA A 20 32.76 -37.66 -0.02
CA ALA A 20 32.45 -36.91 -1.21
C ALA A 20 30.92 -36.90 -1.50
N GLU A 21 30.25 -37.99 -1.30
CA GLU A 21 28.79 -38.10 -1.46
C GLU A 21 28.04 -37.29 -0.40
N GLN A 22 28.52 -37.35 0.85
CA GLN A 22 27.99 -36.56 1.95
C GLN A 22 28.13 -35.05 1.68
N ILE A 23 29.29 -34.60 1.21
CA ILE A 23 29.55 -33.20 0.86
C ILE A 23 28.62 -32.75 -0.29
N ARG A 24 28.45 -33.57 -1.32
CA ARG A 24 27.52 -33.29 -2.43
C ARG A 24 26.08 -33.16 -1.97
N LEU A 25 25.63 -34.07 -1.10
CA LEU A 25 24.28 -34.04 -0.56
C LEU A 25 24.03 -32.79 0.29
N LEU A 26 25.00 -32.42 1.14
CA LEU A 26 24.91 -31.19 1.93
C LEU A 26 24.91 -29.93 1.06
N ALA A 27 25.78 -29.88 0.04
CA ALA A 27 25.83 -28.76 -0.90
C ALA A 27 24.51 -28.63 -1.65
N LYS A 28 23.95 -29.73 -2.14
CA LYS A 28 22.62 -29.74 -2.81
C LYS A 28 21.51 -29.29 -1.87
N GLY A 29 21.47 -29.82 -0.65
CA GLY A 29 20.48 -29.42 0.35
C GLY A 29 20.59 -27.94 0.72
N THR A 30 21.79 -27.41 0.85
CA THR A 30 22.02 -25.98 1.10
C THR A 30 21.54 -25.13 -0.06
N THR A 31 21.84 -25.51 -1.30
CA THR A 31 21.36 -24.80 -2.50
C THR A 31 19.82 -24.79 -2.58
N GLU A 32 19.18 -25.93 -2.33
CA GLU A 32 17.72 -26.02 -2.31
C GLU A 32 17.11 -25.15 -1.21
N LEU A 33 17.73 -25.05 -0.05
CA LEU A 33 17.30 -24.19 1.05
C LEU A 33 17.40 -22.71 0.66
N TYR A 34 18.48 -22.28 0.04
CA TYR A 34 18.62 -20.91 -0.45
C TYR A 34 17.57 -20.57 -1.50
N GLU A 35 17.30 -21.46 -2.45
CA GLU A 35 16.25 -21.26 -3.43
C GLU A 35 14.85 -21.15 -2.79
N ARG A 36 14.58 -21.94 -1.75
CA ARG A 36 13.32 -21.86 -1.01
C ARG A 36 13.20 -20.55 -0.23
N VAL A 37 14.28 -20.11 0.39
CA VAL A 37 14.32 -18.83 1.11
C VAL A 37 14.07 -17.69 0.15
N ASP A 38 14.72 -17.67 -1.00
CA ASP A 38 14.50 -16.65 -2.04
C ASP A 38 13.03 -16.61 -2.50
N LYS A 39 12.42 -17.76 -2.72
CA LYS A 39 11.01 -17.86 -3.08
C LYS A 39 10.09 -17.33 -1.99
N VAL A 40 10.39 -17.65 -0.73
CA VAL A 40 9.62 -17.18 0.43
C VAL A 40 9.77 -15.67 0.59
N GLU A 41 10.98 -15.14 0.48
CA GLU A 41 11.23 -13.69 0.53
C GLU A 41 10.48 -12.95 -0.56
N THR A 42 10.53 -13.45 -1.80
CA THR A 42 9.77 -12.88 -2.91
C THR A 42 8.26 -12.91 -2.66
N LYS A 43 7.74 -14.01 -2.11
CA LYS A 43 6.32 -14.11 -1.76
C LYS A 43 5.92 -13.14 -0.66
N ILE A 44 6.76 -12.98 0.36
CA ILE A 44 6.53 -12.04 1.46
C ILE A 44 6.51 -10.61 0.92
N GLU A 45 7.49 -10.24 0.10
CA GLU A 45 7.55 -8.92 -0.51
C GLU A 45 6.33 -8.63 -1.38
N THR A 46 5.92 -9.61 -2.20
CA THR A 46 4.70 -9.49 -3.02
C THR A 46 3.45 -9.33 -2.16
N LEU A 47 3.32 -10.11 -1.09
CA LEU A 47 2.21 -10.01 -0.15
C LEU A 47 2.17 -8.64 0.53
N GLU A 48 3.30 -8.17 1.05
CA GLU A 48 3.39 -6.86 1.69
C GLU A 48 3.01 -5.72 0.74
N ASN A 49 3.50 -5.77 -0.50
CA ASN A 49 3.22 -4.75 -1.50
C ASN A 49 1.75 -4.76 -1.97
N ASP A 50 1.13 -5.92 -2.03
CA ASP A 50 -0.25 -6.07 -2.48
C ASP A 50 -1.29 -5.98 -1.34
N MET A 51 -0.86 -5.94 -0.09
CA MET A 51 -1.76 -5.72 1.05
C MET A 51 -2.38 -4.34 1.02
N PRO A 52 -3.61 -4.19 1.55
CA PRO A 52 -4.21 -2.87 1.76
C PRO A 52 -3.39 -2.03 2.74
N LEU A 53 -3.63 -0.73 2.75
CA LEU A 53 -3.00 0.19 3.69
C LEU A 53 -3.26 -0.22 5.15
N TYR A 54 -2.25 -0.09 6.00
CA TYR A 54 -2.40 -0.26 7.44
C TYR A 54 -3.15 0.92 8.08
N GLY A 55 -3.66 0.73 9.28
CA GLY A 55 -4.40 1.76 9.98
C GLY A 55 -3.65 3.10 10.11
N CYS A 56 -2.36 3.05 10.43
CA CYS A 56 -1.51 4.25 10.50
C CYS A 56 -1.33 4.93 9.12
N GLU A 57 -1.16 4.15 8.07
CA GLU A 57 -1.05 4.65 6.70
C GLU A 57 -2.36 5.26 6.20
N ILE A 58 -3.49 4.65 6.55
CA ILE A 58 -4.82 5.19 6.27
C ILE A 58 -4.99 6.56 6.93
N GLU A 59 -4.57 6.69 8.18
CA GLU A 59 -4.63 7.95 8.91
C GLU A 59 -3.72 9.01 8.28
N GLU A 60 -2.51 8.65 7.88
CA GLU A 60 -1.60 9.55 7.16
C GLU A 60 -2.22 10.09 5.88
N VAL A 61 -2.82 9.22 5.07
CA VAL A 61 -3.50 9.61 3.84
C VAL A 61 -4.69 10.52 4.14
N SER A 62 -5.50 10.16 5.12
CA SER A 62 -6.65 10.96 5.54
C SER A 62 -6.25 12.36 5.99
N GLN A 63 -5.19 12.48 6.79
CA GLN A 63 -4.67 13.77 7.23
C GLN A 63 -4.06 14.57 6.08
N HIS A 64 -3.40 13.92 5.15
CA HIS A 64 -2.85 14.57 3.96
C HIS A 64 -3.97 15.14 3.08
N VAL A 65 -5.02 14.36 2.83
CA VAL A 65 -6.22 14.83 2.11
C VAL A 65 -6.83 16.03 2.83
N ARG A 66 -6.95 15.97 4.15
CA ARG A 66 -7.49 17.07 4.95
C ARG A 66 -6.67 18.34 4.81
N ARG A 67 -5.33 18.25 4.91
CA ARG A 67 -4.44 19.40 4.73
C ARG A 67 -4.58 19.99 3.32
N LYS A 68 -4.62 19.16 2.31
CA LYS A 68 -4.78 19.60 0.92
C LYS A 68 -6.14 20.27 0.71
N ALA A 69 -7.21 19.67 1.20
CA ALA A 69 -8.57 20.25 1.11
C ALA A 69 -8.65 21.62 1.79
N VAL A 70 -8.08 21.75 2.98
CA VAL A 70 -8.02 23.05 3.68
C VAL A 70 -7.26 24.07 2.85
N SER A 71 -6.13 23.68 2.26
CA SER A 71 -5.29 24.57 1.42
C SER A 71 -6.06 25.07 0.19
N VAL A 72 -6.74 24.14 -0.55
CA VAL A 72 -7.47 24.53 -1.77
C VAL A 72 -8.74 25.32 -1.48
N LEU A 73 -9.32 25.17 -0.28
CA LEU A 73 -10.48 25.96 0.17
C LEU A 73 -10.12 27.39 0.62
N GLY A 74 -8.85 27.66 0.81
CA GLY A 74 -8.36 28.98 1.22
C GLY A 74 -8.04 29.10 2.71
N GLY A 75 -7.96 27.99 3.43
CA GLY A 75 -7.69 27.93 4.86
C GLY A 75 -8.93 27.66 5.70
N LYS A 76 -8.74 27.34 6.98
CA LYS A 76 -9.83 27.01 7.91
C LYS A 76 -10.78 28.17 8.19
N ASP A 77 -10.32 29.38 8.04
CA ASP A 77 -11.10 30.59 8.31
C ASP A 77 -11.80 31.12 7.06
N SER A 78 -11.65 30.44 5.92
CA SER A 78 -12.30 30.84 4.67
C SER A 78 -13.79 30.50 4.66
N GLU A 79 -14.57 31.29 3.95
CA GLU A 79 -16.00 31.02 3.78
C GLU A 79 -16.26 29.70 3.05
N ALA A 80 -15.45 29.38 2.05
CA ALA A 80 -15.56 28.12 1.35
C ALA A 80 -15.34 26.92 2.28
N TYR A 81 -14.44 27.02 3.24
CA TYR A 81 -14.22 25.97 4.26
C TYR A 81 -15.41 25.87 5.23
N ASN A 82 -15.98 27.00 5.63
CA ASN A 82 -17.13 27.06 6.54
C ASN A 82 -18.44 26.60 5.84
N ASP A 83 -18.51 26.72 4.52
CA ASP A 83 -19.61 26.14 3.75
C ASP A 83 -19.48 24.61 3.69
N GLY A 84 -20.33 23.93 4.44
CA GLY A 84 -20.33 22.46 4.51
C GLY A 84 -20.58 21.78 3.17
N SER A 85 -21.33 22.44 2.27
CA SER A 85 -21.61 21.92 0.92
C SER A 85 -20.34 21.94 0.05
N ILE A 86 -19.69 23.08 -0.04
CA ILE A 86 -18.46 23.25 -0.84
C ILE A 86 -17.34 22.37 -0.28
N ARG A 87 -17.17 22.37 1.03
CA ARG A 87 -16.18 21.53 1.70
C ARG A 87 -16.40 20.04 1.39
N SER A 88 -17.64 19.57 1.48
CA SER A 88 -17.98 18.17 1.18
C SER A 88 -17.68 17.81 -0.28
N LEU A 89 -17.97 18.70 -1.23
CA LEU A 89 -17.66 18.49 -2.63
C LEU A 89 -16.14 18.34 -2.88
N VAL A 90 -15.34 19.17 -2.23
CA VAL A 90 -13.87 19.08 -2.36
C VAL A 90 -13.33 17.76 -1.83
N PHE A 91 -13.73 17.35 -0.63
CA PHE A 91 -13.32 16.05 -0.08
C PHE A 91 -13.77 14.89 -0.96
N SER A 92 -15.01 14.92 -1.41
CA SER A 92 -15.58 13.90 -2.29
C SER A 92 -14.82 13.81 -3.62
N ASP A 93 -14.44 14.93 -4.19
CA ASP A 93 -13.70 14.98 -5.44
C ASP A 93 -12.30 14.40 -5.29
N ILE A 94 -11.57 14.78 -4.24
CA ILE A 94 -10.22 14.26 -3.96
C ILE A 94 -10.28 12.72 -3.82
N TYR A 95 -11.17 12.20 -3.00
CA TYR A 95 -11.30 10.76 -2.80
C TYR A 95 -11.78 10.02 -4.05
N THR A 96 -12.65 10.62 -4.84
CA THR A 96 -13.13 10.03 -6.10
C THR A 96 -12.01 9.93 -7.12
N GLN A 97 -11.23 10.98 -7.29
CA GLN A 97 -10.08 10.97 -8.19
C GLN A 97 -9.02 9.99 -7.72
N LEU A 98 -8.74 9.94 -6.42
CA LEU A 98 -7.79 8.99 -5.83
C LEU A 98 -8.21 7.54 -6.10
N LYS A 99 -9.46 7.19 -5.88
CA LYS A 99 -9.98 5.85 -6.16
C LYS A 99 -9.90 5.49 -7.64
N ARG A 100 -10.18 6.45 -8.51
CA ARG A 100 -10.12 6.26 -9.98
C ARG A 100 -8.70 6.00 -10.45
N GLU A 101 -7.73 6.73 -9.93
CA GLU A 101 -6.31 6.61 -10.29
C GLU A 101 -5.76 5.23 -9.93
N TYR A 102 -6.17 4.68 -8.79
CA TYR A 102 -5.63 3.40 -8.29
C TYR A 102 -6.57 2.20 -8.52
N GLY A 103 -7.34 2.21 -9.61
CA GLY A 103 -8.06 1.05 -10.10
C GLY A 103 -9.52 0.95 -9.70
N LEU A 104 -10.19 2.08 -9.47
CA LEU A 104 -11.61 2.13 -9.13
C LEU A 104 -11.97 1.31 -7.88
N VAL A 105 -11.09 1.32 -6.89
CA VAL A 105 -11.34 0.63 -5.61
C VAL A 105 -12.56 1.23 -4.91
N THR A 106 -13.26 0.43 -4.11
CA THR A 106 -14.46 0.86 -3.39
C THR A 106 -14.17 1.91 -2.32
N SER A 107 -12.95 1.89 -1.77
CA SER A 107 -12.48 2.84 -0.77
C SER A 107 -10.98 3.08 -0.95
N TYR A 108 -10.50 4.29 -0.65
CA TYR A 108 -9.06 4.56 -0.65
C TYR A 108 -8.28 3.65 0.31
N LYS A 109 -8.94 3.10 1.33
CA LYS A 109 -8.37 2.14 2.27
C LYS A 109 -7.99 0.81 1.61
N ALA A 110 -8.57 0.49 0.46
CA ALA A 110 -8.28 -0.71 -0.32
C ALA A 110 -7.12 -0.53 -1.31
N ILE A 111 -6.53 0.66 -1.39
CA ILE A 111 -5.34 0.92 -2.20
C ILE A 111 -4.18 0.07 -1.65
N LYS A 112 -3.42 -0.55 -2.55
CA LYS A 112 -2.29 -1.39 -2.16
C LYS A 112 -1.16 -0.55 -1.57
N ARG A 113 -0.50 -1.08 -0.53
CA ARG A 113 0.60 -0.40 0.17
C ARG A 113 1.74 0.07 -0.73
N LYS A 114 2.01 -0.67 -1.80
CA LYS A 114 3.06 -0.28 -2.77
C LYS A 114 2.83 1.09 -3.41
N TYR A 115 1.59 1.57 -3.41
CA TYR A 115 1.23 2.88 -3.97
C TYR A 115 1.19 4.02 -2.95
N LEU A 116 1.56 3.77 -1.69
CA LEU A 116 1.45 4.79 -0.63
C LEU A 116 2.19 6.09 -0.98
N ALA A 117 3.42 5.98 -1.45
CA ALA A 117 4.20 7.16 -1.87
C ALA A 117 3.54 7.88 -3.05
N ASP A 118 3.05 7.13 -4.04
CA ASP A 118 2.37 7.68 -5.20
C ASP A 118 1.06 8.37 -4.81
N VAL A 119 0.34 7.82 -3.82
CA VAL A 119 -0.88 8.42 -3.26
C VAL A 119 -0.58 9.79 -2.65
N HIS A 120 0.48 9.92 -1.87
CA HIS A 120 0.89 11.19 -1.29
C HIS A 120 1.28 12.21 -2.37
N GLU A 121 2.01 11.77 -3.38
CA GLU A 121 2.38 12.62 -4.52
C GLU A 121 1.15 13.06 -5.32
N PHE A 122 0.21 12.15 -5.53
CA PHE A 122 -1.07 12.45 -6.19
C PHE A 122 -1.86 13.53 -5.42
N ILE A 123 -1.94 13.41 -4.09
CA ILE A 123 -2.63 14.39 -3.25
C ILE A 123 -1.95 15.75 -3.35
N ASP A 124 -0.62 15.80 -3.32
CA ASP A 124 0.12 17.06 -3.45
C ASP A 124 -0.10 17.73 -4.80
N SER A 125 -0.22 16.94 -5.87
CA SER A 125 -0.45 17.42 -7.23
C SER A 125 -1.92 17.65 -7.58
N TYR A 126 -2.84 17.37 -6.65
CA TYR A 126 -4.27 17.54 -6.89
C TYR A 126 -4.62 18.97 -7.26
N GLU A 127 -5.35 19.12 -8.34
CA GLU A 127 -5.90 20.39 -8.81
C GLU A 127 -7.43 20.36 -8.77
N LEU A 128 -8.02 21.45 -8.35
CA LEU A 128 -9.47 21.60 -8.33
C LEU A 128 -10.05 21.57 -9.74
N PRO A 129 -11.20 20.88 -9.95
CA PRO A 129 -12.00 21.09 -11.13
C PRO A 129 -12.45 22.55 -11.22
N ARG A 130 -12.44 23.09 -12.43
CA ARG A 130 -12.79 24.50 -12.67
C ARG A 130 -14.09 24.94 -12.01
N ALA A 131 -15.12 24.09 -12.07
CA ALA A 131 -16.42 24.38 -11.46
C ALA A 131 -16.32 24.55 -9.93
N LEU A 132 -15.52 23.73 -9.26
CA LEU A 132 -15.29 23.87 -7.81
C LEU A 132 -14.42 25.08 -7.49
N GLU A 133 -13.41 25.35 -8.30
CA GLU A 133 -12.55 26.51 -8.14
C GLU A 133 -13.34 27.81 -8.22
N GLU A 134 -14.27 27.93 -9.18
CA GLU A 134 -15.18 29.06 -9.31
C GLU A 134 -16.09 29.21 -8.08
N GLN A 135 -16.69 28.11 -7.59
CA GLN A 135 -17.52 28.14 -6.39
C GLN A 135 -16.75 28.58 -5.14
N ILE A 136 -15.53 28.11 -4.98
CA ILE A 136 -14.67 28.47 -3.86
C ILE A 136 -14.29 29.95 -3.95
N SER A 137 -13.91 30.39 -5.12
CA SER A 137 -13.56 31.79 -5.38
C SER A 137 -14.74 32.73 -5.08
N ASP A 138 -15.94 32.37 -5.55
CA ASP A 138 -17.16 33.14 -5.31
C ASP A 138 -17.52 33.20 -3.83
N ALA A 139 -17.46 32.08 -3.13
CA ALA A 139 -17.73 32.01 -1.70
C ALA A 139 -16.75 32.86 -0.89
N ASN A 140 -15.46 32.80 -1.20
CA ASN A 140 -14.44 33.57 -0.52
C ASN A 140 -14.47 35.07 -0.87
N ALA A 141 -14.96 35.42 -2.06
CA ALA A 141 -15.11 36.79 -2.51
C ALA A 141 -16.30 37.52 -1.88
N GLN A 142 -17.35 36.78 -1.46
CA GLN A 142 -18.55 37.37 -0.86
C GLN A 142 -18.27 38.17 0.40
N ILE A 143 -17.28 37.78 1.21
CA ILE A 143 -16.89 38.54 2.41
C ILE A 143 -16.32 39.91 2.06
N SER A 144 -15.50 40.00 1.02
CA SER A 144 -14.88 41.27 0.65
C SER A 144 -15.88 42.32 0.20
N THR A 145 -17.08 41.92 -0.20
CA THR A 145 -18.18 42.80 -0.62
C THR A 145 -19.10 43.23 0.53
N VAL A 146 -19.23 42.40 1.58
CA VAL A 146 -20.10 42.69 2.73
C VAL A 146 -19.46 43.73 3.70
N TRP A 147 -18.12 43.80 3.73
CA TRP A 147 -17.37 44.69 4.62
C TRP A 147 -16.97 46.02 3.98
N LYS A 148 -17.40 46.27 2.77
CA LYS A 148 -17.30 47.58 2.10
C LYS A 148 -18.61 48.34 2.20
#